data_c37b43af39643f9ea8ab3b03066e9c05
#
_entry.id   c37b43af39643f9ea8ab3b03066e9c05
#
_cell.length_a   1.000
_cell.length_b   1.000
_cell.length_c   1.000
_cell.angle_alpha   90.00
_cell.angle_beta   90.00
_cell.angle_gamma   90.00
#
_symmetry.space_group_name_H-M   'P 1'
#
loop_
_entity.id
_entity.type
_entity.pdbx_description
1 polymer ?
#
loop_
_entity_poly.entity_id
_entity_poly.type
_entity_poly.pdbx_seq_one_letter_code
_entity_poly.pdbx_strand_id
1 'polypeptide(L)'
;MKNIKTKIYIDGPEVDDIKNFLNYDGFTFNPSLFKKLGAIDYLEFSKKIIKETKDKPISIEVFADDHDTCLNQAKKINALGSSIYVKIPITYTNGKSTIKLIEKLSSDKIKLNITAIFTLDQIRDILDVIKNYPHILSIFSG
;
A
#
# COMPACT_ATOMS: atom_id res chain seq x y z
N MET A 1 -16.00 -23.91 10.90
CA MET A 1 -15.44 -22.54 10.85
C MET A 1 -14.04 -22.60 10.27
N LYS A 2 -13.73 -21.87 9.19
CA LYS A 2 -12.34 -21.72 8.74
C LYS A 2 -11.57 -20.98 9.83
N ASN A 3 -10.48 -21.55 10.34
CA ASN A 3 -9.59 -20.84 11.24
C ASN A 3 -8.99 -19.63 10.50
N ILE A 4 -9.54 -18.46 10.75
CA ILE A 4 -8.99 -17.20 10.25
C ILE A 4 -7.78 -16.88 11.12
N LYS A 5 -6.58 -17.04 10.56
CA LYS A 5 -5.36 -16.64 11.24
C LYS A 5 -5.20 -15.12 11.08
N THR A 6 -5.24 -14.39 12.16
CA THR A 6 -4.92 -12.95 12.17
C THR A 6 -3.48 -12.73 11.71
N LYS A 7 -3.29 -11.83 10.76
CA LYS A 7 -1.97 -11.37 10.30
C LYS A 7 -1.64 -10.03 10.92
N ILE A 8 -0.38 -9.83 11.27
CA ILE A 8 0.12 -8.60 11.89
C ILE A 8 1.14 -7.96 10.96
N TYR A 9 0.90 -6.69 10.62
CA TYR A 9 1.79 -5.86 9.81
C TYR A 9 2.42 -4.77 10.67
N ILE A 10 3.70 -4.49 10.44
CA ILE A 10 4.45 -3.45 11.15
C ILE A 10 4.46 -2.18 10.29
N ASP A 11 4.11 -1.06 10.91
CA ASP A 11 4.06 0.25 10.23
C ASP A 11 5.36 1.02 10.46
N GLY A 12 6.10 1.30 9.39
CA GLY A 12 7.24 2.17 9.32
C GLY A 12 8.40 1.92 10.29
N PRO A 13 8.90 0.69 10.47
CA PRO A 13 10.09 0.47 11.30
C PRO A 13 11.32 1.16 10.68
N GLU A 14 12.31 1.48 11.53
CA GLU A 14 13.63 1.88 11.04
C GLU A 14 14.22 0.77 10.17
N VAL A 15 14.98 1.15 9.13
CA VAL A 15 15.52 0.17 8.16
C VAL A 15 16.36 -0.90 8.85
N ASP A 16 17.18 -0.50 9.79
CA ASP A 16 18.09 -1.41 10.52
C ASP A 16 17.35 -2.33 11.50
N ASP A 17 16.12 -1.95 11.88
CA ASP A 17 15.27 -2.72 12.79
C ASP A 17 14.36 -3.71 12.07
N ILE A 18 14.20 -3.62 10.75
CA ILE A 18 13.32 -4.53 9.96
C ILE A 18 13.63 -5.99 10.30
N LYS A 19 14.91 -6.36 10.42
CA LYS A 19 15.35 -7.71 10.78
C LYS A 19 14.75 -8.25 12.08
N ASN A 20 14.44 -7.36 13.03
CA ASN A 20 13.86 -7.72 14.33
C ASN A 20 12.35 -8.05 14.21
N PHE A 21 11.73 -7.68 13.10
CA PHE A 21 10.30 -7.85 12.85
C PHE A 21 9.99 -8.89 11.76
N LEU A 22 10.96 -9.70 11.33
CA LEU A 22 10.75 -10.71 10.28
C LEU A 22 9.83 -11.88 10.69
N ASN A 23 9.46 -11.99 11.96
CA ASN A 23 8.46 -12.94 12.46
C ASN A 23 7.01 -12.46 12.23
N TYR A 24 6.79 -11.18 11.90
CA TYR A 24 5.49 -10.64 11.53
C TYR A 24 5.13 -10.92 10.07
N ASP A 25 3.88 -10.66 9.69
CA ASP A 25 3.35 -11.08 8.39
C ASP A 25 3.67 -10.12 7.24
N GLY A 26 4.02 -8.87 7.54
CA GLY A 26 4.37 -7.88 6.52
C GLY A 26 4.64 -6.49 7.08
N PHE A 27 4.80 -5.52 6.18
CA PHE A 27 5.18 -4.15 6.52
C PHE A 27 4.34 -3.14 5.75
N THR A 28 4.18 -1.95 6.31
CA THR A 28 3.53 -0.84 5.63
C THR A 28 4.34 0.44 5.76
N PHE A 29 4.34 1.25 4.70
CA PHE A 29 5.01 2.53 4.66
C PHE A 29 4.15 3.57 3.93
N ASN A 30 4.24 4.79 4.38
CA ASN A 30 3.65 5.95 3.74
C ASN A 30 4.69 7.05 3.53
N PRO A 31 4.39 8.11 2.73
CA PRO A 31 5.36 9.16 2.44
C PRO A 31 5.89 9.89 3.68
N SER A 32 5.06 10.09 4.69
CA SER A 32 5.47 10.75 5.94
C SER A 32 6.48 9.90 6.72
N LEU A 33 6.28 8.58 6.76
CA LEU A 33 7.23 7.64 7.36
C LEU A 33 8.56 7.64 6.59
N PHE A 34 8.52 7.59 5.25
CA PHE A 34 9.73 7.66 4.43
C PHE A 34 10.52 8.95 4.69
N LYS A 35 9.83 10.09 4.75
CA LYS A 35 10.46 11.37 5.08
C LYS A 35 11.10 11.33 6.47
N LYS A 36 10.40 10.79 7.48
CA LYS A 36 10.92 10.64 8.85
C LYS A 36 12.16 9.75 8.89
N LEU A 37 12.21 8.70 8.05
CA LEU A 37 13.33 7.76 7.93
C LEU A 37 14.48 8.29 7.05
N GLY A 38 14.42 9.56 6.62
CA GLY A 38 15.49 10.21 5.86
C GLY A 38 15.55 9.86 4.37
N ALA A 39 14.45 9.40 3.78
CA ALA A 39 14.39 9.12 2.34
C ALA A 39 14.56 10.40 1.52
N ILE A 40 15.61 10.45 0.68
CA ILE A 40 15.84 11.51 -0.29
C ILE A 40 15.21 11.13 -1.63
N ASP A 41 15.46 9.92 -2.11
CA ASP A 41 14.82 9.34 -3.29
C ASP A 41 13.86 8.24 -2.86
N TYR A 42 12.59 8.41 -3.24
CA TYR A 42 11.51 7.52 -2.80
C TYR A 42 11.68 6.09 -3.35
N LEU A 43 12.06 5.94 -4.61
CA LEU A 43 12.20 4.63 -5.24
C LEU A 43 13.46 3.90 -4.76
N GLU A 44 14.58 4.61 -4.63
CA GLU A 44 15.81 4.02 -4.11
C GLU A 44 15.63 3.59 -2.65
N PHE A 45 14.96 4.40 -1.84
CA PHE A 45 14.65 4.04 -0.47
C PHE A 45 13.70 2.84 -0.40
N SER A 46 12.69 2.76 -1.29
CA SER A 46 11.81 1.60 -1.42
C SER A 46 12.59 0.31 -1.72
N LYS A 47 13.54 0.36 -2.65
CA LYS A 47 14.40 -0.79 -2.98
C LYS A 47 15.20 -1.25 -1.77
N LYS A 48 15.77 -0.32 -1.00
CA LYS A 48 16.51 -0.64 0.24
C LYS A 48 15.61 -1.38 1.23
N ILE A 49 14.41 -0.86 1.50
CA ILE A 49 13.46 -1.48 2.43
C ILE A 49 13.02 -2.86 1.93
N ILE A 50 12.65 -3.00 0.66
CA ILE A 50 12.23 -4.28 0.07
C ILE A 50 13.28 -5.36 0.28
N LYS A 51 14.56 -5.03 0.10
CA LYS A 51 15.66 -5.98 0.32
C LYS A 51 15.70 -6.49 1.76
N GLU A 52 15.47 -5.61 2.73
CA GLU A 52 15.51 -5.98 4.16
C GLU A 52 14.27 -6.80 4.59
N THR A 53 13.13 -6.65 3.90
CA THR A 53 11.88 -7.36 4.25
C THR A 53 11.86 -8.83 3.83
N LYS A 54 12.85 -9.32 3.10
CA LYS A 54 13.02 -10.74 2.68
C LYS A 54 11.73 -11.32 2.09
N ASP A 55 11.20 -10.71 1.05
CA ASP A 55 9.99 -11.12 0.32
C ASP A 55 8.69 -11.12 1.14
N LYS A 56 8.69 -10.56 2.34
CA LYS A 56 7.46 -10.34 3.09
C LYS A 56 6.55 -9.35 2.33
N PRO A 57 5.22 -9.51 2.42
CA PRO A 57 4.30 -8.52 1.90
C PRO A 57 4.64 -7.12 2.42
N ILE A 58 4.77 -6.17 1.51
CA ILE A 58 5.09 -4.78 1.84
C ILE A 58 4.14 -3.82 1.10
N SER A 59 3.53 -2.90 1.83
CA SER A 59 2.70 -1.85 1.27
C SER A 59 3.48 -0.54 1.19
N ILE A 60 3.60 0.04 -0.01
CA ILE A 60 4.28 1.32 -0.27
C ILE A 60 3.27 2.26 -0.91
N GLU A 61 3.06 3.42 -0.29
CA GLU A 61 2.03 4.39 -0.69
C GLU A 61 2.52 5.34 -1.78
N VAL A 62 1.66 5.64 -2.76
CA VAL A 62 1.86 6.76 -3.70
C VAL A 62 1.80 8.09 -2.94
N PHE A 63 2.49 9.12 -3.45
CA PHE A 63 2.53 10.44 -2.83
C PHE A 63 2.06 11.58 -3.75
N ALA A 64 1.70 11.28 -5.00
CA ALA A 64 1.04 12.22 -5.89
C ALA A 64 -0.42 12.44 -5.49
N ASP A 65 -1.01 13.53 -5.94
CA ASP A 65 -2.37 13.94 -5.60
C ASP A 65 -3.25 14.19 -6.84
N ASP A 66 -2.89 13.57 -7.96
CA ASP A 66 -3.67 13.56 -9.19
C ASP A 66 -3.65 12.18 -9.84
N HIS A 67 -4.65 11.89 -10.68
CA HIS A 67 -4.87 10.57 -11.27
C HIS A 67 -3.66 10.05 -12.07
N ASP A 68 -3.14 10.85 -12.99
CA ASP A 68 -2.14 10.39 -13.94
C ASP A 68 -0.77 10.19 -13.28
N THR A 69 -0.39 11.11 -12.39
CA THR A 69 0.85 10.98 -11.64
C THR A 69 0.78 9.81 -10.65
N CYS A 70 -0.36 9.62 -9.95
CA CYS A 70 -0.58 8.45 -9.09
C CYS A 70 -0.50 7.14 -9.88
N LEU A 71 -1.12 7.07 -11.06
CA LEU A 71 -1.08 5.88 -11.92
C LEU A 71 0.36 5.54 -12.31
N ASN A 72 1.15 6.55 -12.70
CA ASN A 72 2.55 6.36 -13.07
C ASN A 72 3.41 5.93 -11.87
N GLN A 73 3.22 6.55 -10.70
CA GLN A 73 3.90 6.16 -9.47
C GLN A 73 3.54 4.72 -9.06
N ALA A 74 2.27 4.37 -9.09
CA ALA A 74 1.79 3.04 -8.76
C ALA A 74 2.46 1.96 -9.62
N LYS A 75 2.58 2.19 -10.93
CA LYS A 75 3.28 1.27 -11.84
C LYS A 75 4.77 1.15 -11.52
N LYS A 76 5.44 2.26 -11.21
CA LYS A 76 6.86 2.25 -10.81
C LYS A 76 7.07 1.50 -9.49
N ILE A 77 6.22 1.72 -8.50
CA ILE A 77 6.27 1.01 -7.21
C ILE A 77 6.01 -0.48 -7.43
N ASN A 78 4.97 -0.85 -8.18
CA ASN A 78 4.66 -2.26 -8.48
C ASN A 78 5.82 -2.98 -9.17
N ALA A 79 6.56 -2.29 -10.04
CA ALA A 79 7.70 -2.86 -10.77
C ALA A 79 8.91 -3.20 -9.87
N LEU A 80 8.93 -2.75 -8.61
CA LEU A 80 10.03 -3.02 -7.68
C LEU A 80 10.04 -4.45 -7.14
N GLY A 81 8.92 -5.19 -7.20
CA GLY A 81 8.90 -6.59 -6.78
C GLY A 81 7.51 -7.22 -6.62
N SER A 82 7.49 -8.55 -6.56
CA SER A 82 6.25 -9.33 -6.47
C SER A 82 5.60 -9.33 -5.08
N SER A 83 6.32 -8.96 -4.03
CA SER A 83 5.80 -8.88 -2.66
C SER A 83 5.04 -7.57 -2.37
N ILE A 84 5.03 -6.62 -3.33
CA ILE A 84 4.50 -5.28 -3.13
C ILE A 84 2.98 -5.24 -3.28
N TYR A 85 2.36 -4.50 -2.37
CA TYR A 85 1.02 -3.95 -2.47
C TYR A 85 1.15 -2.43 -2.62
N VAL A 86 0.71 -1.88 -3.75
CA VAL A 86 0.71 -0.43 -3.94
C VAL A 86 -0.38 0.17 -3.06
N LYS A 87 0.00 1.06 -2.14
CA LYS A 87 -0.94 1.66 -1.20
C LYS A 87 -1.54 2.92 -1.81
N ILE A 88 -2.87 2.98 -1.87
CA ILE A 88 -3.65 4.05 -2.50
C ILE A 88 -4.69 4.56 -1.50
N PRO A 89 -4.66 5.85 -1.11
CA PRO A 89 -5.74 6.44 -0.34
C PRO A 89 -7.06 6.45 -1.12
N ILE A 90 -8.19 6.22 -0.43
CA ILE A 90 -9.53 6.19 -1.06
C ILE A 90 -9.96 7.55 -1.64
N THR A 91 -9.33 8.64 -1.18
CA THR A 91 -9.54 9.99 -1.72
C THR A 91 -8.21 10.71 -1.92
N TYR A 92 -8.18 11.64 -2.87
CA TYR A 92 -7.14 12.67 -2.97
C TYR A 92 -7.29 13.69 -1.83
N THR A 93 -6.29 14.56 -1.63
CA THR A 93 -6.32 15.60 -0.58
C THR A 93 -7.44 16.61 -0.77
N ASN A 94 -7.92 16.79 -2.00
CA ASN A 94 -9.07 17.63 -2.34
C ASN A 94 -10.44 16.96 -2.09
N GLY A 95 -10.45 15.77 -1.50
CA GLY A 95 -11.66 14.99 -1.19
C GLY A 95 -12.27 14.20 -2.37
N LYS A 96 -11.73 14.32 -3.58
CA LYS A 96 -12.23 13.53 -4.73
C LYS A 96 -11.83 12.07 -4.58
N SER A 97 -12.75 11.18 -4.98
CA SER A 97 -12.54 9.74 -4.93
C SER A 97 -11.46 9.26 -5.89
N THR A 98 -10.66 8.28 -5.43
CA THR A 98 -9.65 7.57 -6.25
C THR A 98 -10.18 6.29 -6.88
N ILE A 99 -11.48 6.01 -6.81
CA ILE A 99 -12.11 4.76 -7.30
C ILE A 99 -11.72 4.44 -8.76
N LYS A 100 -11.71 5.44 -9.65
CA LYS A 100 -11.29 5.22 -11.06
C LYS A 100 -9.83 4.77 -11.18
N LEU A 101 -8.95 5.29 -10.34
CA LEU A 101 -7.55 4.87 -10.27
C LEU A 101 -7.45 3.42 -9.75
N ILE A 102 -8.18 3.11 -8.67
CA ILE A 102 -8.25 1.77 -8.07
C ILE A 102 -8.75 0.74 -9.09
N GLU A 103 -9.83 1.05 -9.81
CA GLU A 103 -10.38 0.20 -10.88
C GLU A 103 -9.34 -0.09 -11.96
N LYS A 104 -8.66 0.96 -12.45
CA LYS A 104 -7.62 0.82 -13.47
C LYS A 104 -6.47 -0.05 -13.01
N LEU A 105 -5.93 0.21 -11.82
CA LEU A 105 -4.81 -0.55 -11.25
C LEU A 105 -5.19 -2.01 -10.96
N SER A 106 -6.39 -2.25 -10.44
CA SER A 106 -6.91 -3.61 -10.21
C SER A 106 -7.08 -4.37 -11.54
N SER A 107 -7.57 -3.71 -12.58
CA SER A 107 -7.68 -4.29 -13.93
C SER A 107 -6.33 -4.63 -14.54
N ASP A 108 -5.29 -3.86 -14.23
CA ASP A 108 -3.91 -4.13 -14.62
C ASP A 108 -3.24 -5.22 -13.73
N LYS A 109 -4.00 -5.89 -12.86
CA LYS A 109 -3.56 -6.94 -11.92
C LYS A 109 -2.45 -6.48 -10.95
N ILE A 110 -2.49 -5.21 -10.55
CA ILE A 110 -1.62 -4.67 -9.51
C ILE A 110 -2.25 -4.97 -8.15
N LYS A 111 -1.47 -5.55 -7.23
CA LYS A 111 -1.90 -5.75 -5.85
C LYS A 111 -2.00 -4.41 -5.14
N LEU A 112 -3.14 -4.13 -4.52
CA LEU A 112 -3.41 -2.86 -3.86
C LEU A 112 -3.59 -3.03 -2.36
N ASN A 113 -3.15 -2.03 -1.61
CA ASN A 113 -3.59 -1.75 -0.25
C ASN A 113 -4.37 -0.43 -0.28
N ILE A 114 -5.71 -0.52 -0.32
CA ILE A 114 -6.58 0.65 -0.35
C ILE A 114 -6.73 1.15 1.08
N THR A 115 -6.33 2.39 1.34
CA THR A 115 -6.17 2.94 2.69
C THR A 115 -7.02 4.18 2.94
N ALA A 116 -7.01 4.67 4.17
CA ALA A 116 -7.82 5.80 4.65
C ALA A 116 -9.33 5.57 4.47
N ILE A 117 -9.77 4.34 4.66
CA ILE A 117 -11.18 3.97 4.58
C ILE A 117 -11.82 4.22 5.95
N PHE A 118 -12.91 5.00 5.98
CA PHE A 118 -13.63 5.37 7.20
C PHE A 118 -15.10 4.95 7.19
N THR A 119 -15.68 4.66 6.01
CA THR A 119 -17.12 4.40 5.88
C THR A 119 -17.42 3.09 5.15
N LEU A 120 -18.61 2.54 5.43
CA LEU A 120 -19.10 1.36 4.72
C LEU A 120 -19.37 1.65 3.23
N ASP A 121 -19.77 2.86 2.89
CA ASP A 121 -20.04 3.22 1.50
C ASP A 121 -18.74 3.23 0.69
N GLN A 122 -17.63 3.73 1.25
CA GLN A 122 -16.32 3.61 0.62
C GLN A 122 -15.93 2.14 0.36
N ILE A 123 -16.25 1.23 1.28
CA ILE A 123 -16.00 -0.21 1.09
C ILE A 123 -16.86 -0.75 -0.07
N ARG A 124 -18.13 -0.41 -0.14
CA ARG A 124 -19.04 -0.83 -1.23
C ARG A 124 -18.51 -0.36 -2.58
N ASP A 125 -18.17 0.92 -2.70
CA ASP A 125 -17.60 1.50 -3.93
C ASP A 125 -16.33 0.75 -4.37
N ILE A 126 -15.45 0.38 -3.42
CA ILE A 126 -14.24 -0.39 -3.70
C ILE A 126 -14.61 -1.78 -4.23
N LEU A 127 -15.52 -2.50 -3.55
CA LEU A 127 -15.88 -3.87 -3.91
C LEU A 127 -16.53 -3.95 -5.30
N ASP A 128 -17.20 -2.91 -5.74
CA ASP A 128 -17.82 -2.84 -7.07
C ASP A 128 -16.78 -2.76 -8.21
N VAL A 129 -15.60 -2.26 -7.95
CA VAL A 129 -14.58 -1.98 -8.99
C VAL A 129 -13.34 -2.89 -8.93
N ILE A 130 -13.00 -3.46 -7.78
CA ILE A 130 -11.83 -4.35 -7.68
C ILE A 130 -12.09 -5.69 -8.36
N LYS A 131 -11.06 -6.23 -9.01
CA LYS A 131 -11.14 -7.54 -9.67
C LYS A 131 -10.71 -8.65 -8.69
N ASN A 132 -11.00 -9.90 -9.06
CA ASN A 132 -10.62 -11.08 -8.28
C ASN A 132 -9.08 -11.28 -8.29
N TYR A 133 -8.39 -10.41 -7.57
CA TYR A 133 -6.95 -10.38 -7.40
C TYR A 133 -6.63 -9.99 -5.94
N PRO A 134 -5.49 -10.39 -5.35
CA PRO A 134 -5.21 -10.10 -3.93
C PRO A 134 -5.13 -8.59 -3.64
N HIS A 135 -5.99 -8.11 -2.75
CA HIS A 135 -6.00 -6.73 -2.27
C HIS A 135 -6.10 -6.70 -0.74
N ILE A 136 -5.68 -5.60 -0.15
CA ILE A 136 -5.82 -5.26 1.27
C ILE A 136 -6.73 -4.03 1.36
N LEU A 137 -7.70 -4.06 2.27
CA LEU A 137 -8.52 -2.90 2.62
C LEU A 137 -8.12 -2.45 4.03
N SER A 138 -7.50 -1.28 4.14
CA SER A 138 -7.07 -0.71 5.41
C SER A 138 -8.12 0.26 5.95
N ILE A 139 -8.97 -0.27 6.84
CA ILE A 139 -10.01 0.51 7.51
C ILE A 139 -9.40 1.18 8.73
N PHE A 140 -9.55 2.50 8.82
CA PHE A 140 -9.06 3.25 9.97
C PHE A 140 -10.07 3.14 11.11
N SER A 141 -9.55 2.69 12.26
CA SER A 141 -10.29 2.64 13.53
C SER A 141 -9.49 3.41 14.57
N GLY A 142 -10.08 4.42 15.14
CA GLY A 142 -9.40 5.22 16.16
C GLY A 142 -10.35 6.20 16.80
#